data_9af9f0f85f0e55cda1edfc7f5d4a6ff7
#
_entry.id   9af9f0f85f0e55cda1edfc7f5d4a6ff7
#
_cell.length_a   1.000
_cell.length_b   1.000
_cell.length_c   1.000
_cell.angle_alpha   90.00
_cell.angle_beta   90.00
_cell.angle_gamma   90.00
#
_symmetry.space_group_name_H-M   'P 1'
#
loop_
_entity.id
_entity.type
_entity.pdbx_description
1 polymer ?
#
loop_
_entity_poly.entity_id
_entity_poly.type
_entity_poly.pdbx_seq_one_letter_code
_entity_poly.pdbx_strand_id
1 'polypeptide(L)' 'MSNETVKRFDITIKLRGDNVYDLYINDEWIASRGNCDSLLDDAKSTIKKELSNG' A
#
# COMPACT_ATOMS: atom_id res chain seq x y z
N MET A 1 -23.85 -18.47 -6.58
CA MET A 1 -23.15 -18.37 -5.59
C MET A 1 -21.94 -17.67 -5.78
N SER A 2 -21.65 -16.85 -5.01
CA SER A 2 -20.52 -16.09 -5.26
C SER A 2 -19.36 -16.67 -4.56
N ASN A 3 -18.28 -16.67 -5.20
CA ASN A 3 -17.11 -17.07 -4.62
C ASN A 3 -16.33 -15.87 -4.34
N GLU A 4 -16.82 -15.06 -3.45
CA GLU A 4 -16.11 -13.88 -3.19
C GLU A 4 -14.88 -14.14 -2.42
N THR A 5 -13.76 -13.80 -2.96
CA THR A 5 -12.54 -13.82 -2.23
C THR A 5 -12.33 -12.43 -1.70
N VAL A 6 -12.43 -12.29 -0.41
CA VAL A 6 -12.19 -10.99 0.19
C VAL A 6 -10.73 -10.89 0.50
N LYS A 7 -10.05 -9.98 -0.16
CA LYS A 7 -8.66 -9.71 0.15
C LYS A 7 -8.58 -8.48 1.02
N ARG A 8 -7.82 -8.59 2.08
CA ARG A 8 -7.67 -7.50 3.01
C ARG A 8 -6.26 -6.94 2.90
N PHE A 9 -6.16 -5.64 2.82
CA PHE A 9 -4.87 -4.98 2.77
C PHE A 9 -4.76 -4.02 3.95
N ASP A 10 -3.78 -4.26 4.82
CA ASP A 10 -3.54 -3.38 5.94
C ASP A 10 -2.48 -2.38 5.52
N ILE A 11 -2.89 -1.14 5.36
CA ILE A 11 -2.01 -0.09 4.89
C ILE A 11 -1.57 0.76 6.05
N THR A 12 -0.26 0.90 6.21
CA THR A 12 0.31 1.69 7.28
C THR A 12 1.26 2.70 6.67
N ILE A 13 1.13 3.95 7.08
CA ILE A 13 2.03 4.99 6.65
C ILE A 13 2.72 5.52 7.89
N LYS A 14 4.04 5.45 7.91
CA LYS A 14 4.82 5.92 9.04
C LYS A 14 5.63 7.13 8.63
N LEU A 15 5.67 8.11 9.51
CA LEU A 15 6.50 9.28 9.27
C LEU A 15 7.88 8.99 9.82
N ARG A 16 8.86 8.98 8.94
CA ARG A 16 10.22 8.73 9.35
C ARG A 16 11.03 10.02 9.21
N GLY A 17 11.24 10.72 10.27
CA GLY A 17 12.00 11.95 10.23
C GLY A 17 11.27 13.06 9.51
N ASP A 18 12.02 13.96 8.89
CA ASP A 18 11.44 15.14 8.28
C ASP A 18 10.97 14.84 6.88
N ASN A 19 9.68 14.90 6.70
CA ASN A 19 9.09 14.80 5.35
C ASN A 19 9.41 13.50 4.61
N VAL A 20 9.65 12.42 5.33
CA VAL A 20 9.83 11.12 4.69
C VAL A 20 8.77 10.20 5.24
N TYR A 21 7.98 9.65 4.33
CA TYR A 21 6.90 8.74 4.70
C TYR A 21 7.20 7.37 4.15
N ASP A 22 7.02 6.35 4.98
CA ASP A 22 7.22 4.96 4.57
C ASP A 22 5.85 4.31 4.43
N LEU A 23 5.65 3.59 3.35
CA LEU A 23 4.42 2.87 3.12
C LEU A 23 4.64 1.39 3.37
N TYR A 24 3.77 0.81 4.20
CA TYR A 24 3.78 -0.61 4.45
C TYR A 24 2.42 -1.18 4.09
N ILE A 25 2.41 -2.31 3.43
CA ILE A 25 1.18 -3.03 3.15
C ILE A 25 1.36 -4.43 3.70
N ASN A 26 0.48 -4.81 4.63
CA ASN A 26 0.55 -6.12 5.29
C ASN A 26 1.92 -6.33 5.93
N ASP A 27 2.41 -5.27 6.59
CA ASP A 27 3.70 -5.30 7.29
C ASP A 27 4.91 -5.41 6.39
N GLU A 28 4.70 -5.26 5.10
CA GLU A 28 5.80 -5.31 4.18
C GLU A 28 6.09 -3.92 3.65
N TRP A 29 7.34 -3.49 3.70
CA TRP A 29 7.73 -2.18 3.22
C TRP A 29 7.56 -2.11 1.71
N ILE A 30 6.89 -1.08 1.23
CA ILE A 30 6.60 -0.92 -0.18
C ILE A 30 7.41 0.21 -0.78
N ALA A 31 7.36 1.38 -0.16
CA ALA A 31 8.02 2.54 -0.73
C ALA A 31 8.21 3.63 0.29
N SER A 32 9.09 4.57 -0.03
CA SER A 32 9.29 5.76 0.80
C SER A 32 9.18 6.97 -0.12
N ARG A 33 8.43 7.95 0.29
CA ARG A 33 8.24 9.16 -0.50
C ARG A 33 8.27 10.39 0.39
N GLY A 34 8.44 11.54 -0.26
CA GLY A 34 8.45 12.80 0.46
C GLY A 34 7.08 13.39 0.68
N ASN A 35 6.03 12.76 0.15
CA ASN A 35 4.68 13.23 0.39
C ASN A 35 3.70 12.07 0.35
N CYS A 36 2.54 12.28 0.96
CA CYS A 36 1.54 11.23 1.07
C CYS A 36 0.87 10.90 -0.24
N ASP A 37 0.71 11.89 -1.10
CA ASP A 37 0.02 11.66 -2.39
C ASP A 37 0.74 10.63 -3.22
N SER A 38 2.07 10.71 -3.25
CA SER A 38 2.86 9.74 -3.99
C SER A 38 2.73 8.35 -3.38
N LEU A 39 2.67 8.27 -2.06
CA LEU A 39 2.49 6.99 -1.40
C LEU A 39 1.14 6.38 -1.73
N LEU A 40 0.11 7.20 -1.81
CA LEU A 40 -1.21 6.69 -2.15
C LEU A 40 -1.22 6.10 -3.55
N ASP A 41 -0.50 6.73 -4.48
CA ASP A 41 -0.39 6.19 -5.81
C ASP A 41 0.34 4.86 -5.81
N ASP A 42 1.39 4.76 -5.01
CA ASP A 42 2.14 3.51 -4.88
C ASP A 42 1.25 2.43 -4.29
N ALA A 43 0.44 2.78 -3.30
CA ALA A 43 -0.46 1.83 -2.69
C ALA A 43 -1.48 1.32 -3.71
N LYS A 44 -2.05 2.23 -4.48
CA LYS A 44 -3.03 1.86 -5.49
C LYS A 44 -2.43 0.91 -6.50
N SER A 45 -1.23 1.22 -6.96
CA SER A 45 -0.57 0.38 -7.95
C SER A 45 -0.28 -1.01 -7.40
N THR A 46 0.18 -1.07 -6.17
CA THR A 46 0.52 -2.33 -5.54
C THR A 46 -0.72 -3.19 -5.35
N ILE A 47 -1.79 -2.58 -4.88
CA ILE A 47 -3.03 -3.31 -4.65
C ILE A 47 -3.61 -3.81 -5.96
N LYS A 48 -3.60 -2.98 -6.98
CA LYS A 48 -4.10 -3.39 -8.29
C LYS A 48 -3.32 -4.57 -8.84
N LYS A 49 -2.01 -4.55 -8.64
CA LYS A 49 -1.16 -5.62 -9.11
C LYS A 49 -1.50 -6.92 -8.40
N GLU A 50 -1.70 -6.85 -7.09
CA GLU A 50 -2.05 -8.03 -6.32
C GLU A 50 -3.40 -8.59 -6.74
N LEU A 51 -4.36 -7.72 -6.98
CA LEU A 51 -5.68 -8.16 -7.39
C LEU A 51 -5.66 -8.74 -8.80
N SER A 52 -4.81 -8.20 -9.66
CA SER A 52 -4.73 -8.71 -11.03
C SER A 52 -4.05 -10.07 -11.10
N ASN A 53 -3.15 -10.34 -10.19
CA ASN A 53 -2.46 -11.60 -10.18
C ASN A 53 -3.25 -12.70 -9.50
N GLY A 54 -4.32 -12.34 -8.92
CA GLY A 54 -5.15 -13.30 -8.20
C GLY A 54 -5.96 -14.20 -9.10
#